data_4d45a5cf92a00ff3e32e2f79b570f5bc
#
_entry.id   4d45a5cf92a00ff3e32e2f79b570f5bc
#
_cell.length_a   1.000
_cell.length_b   1.000
_cell.length_c   1.000
_cell.angle_alpha   90.00
_cell.angle_beta   90.00
_cell.angle_gamma   90.00
#
_symmetry.space_group_name_H-M   'P 1'
#
loop_
_entity.id
_entity.type
_entity.pdbx_description
1 polymer ?
#
loop_
_entity_poly.entity_id
_entity_poly.type
_entity_poly.pdbx_seq_one_letter_code
_entity_poly.pdbx_strand_id
1 'polypeptide(L)'
;LFRSQVAEVAISFDKPYPYEEVRKMLPSNVNLVWLYVYSETVNEAEGPSGTLPYGFQLSMDDHNEIFDPENDKQHFFETLEKSPLFADNQEGQKFIQQNKNKKVEKLPIWGVMLTGQTKNFKALQNEPFVRGASIGVTAPIVPYIQPEK
;
A
#
# COMPACT_ATOMS: atom_id res chain seq x y z
N LEU A 1 -1.67 -27.40 -17.92
CA LEU A 1 -0.41 -26.88 -17.37
C LEU A 1 -0.64 -25.49 -16.76
N PHE A 2 -0.74 -25.46 -15.44
CA PHE A 2 -0.83 -24.20 -14.71
C PHE A 2 0.56 -23.58 -14.67
N ARG A 3 0.75 -22.52 -15.46
CA ARG A 3 1.97 -21.72 -15.34
C ARG A 3 1.87 -20.89 -14.08
N SER A 4 2.87 -20.96 -13.23
CA SER A 4 3.03 -20.04 -12.10
C SER A 4 3.08 -18.60 -12.63
N GLN A 5 2.38 -17.71 -11.96
CA GLN A 5 2.33 -16.30 -12.34
C GLN A 5 2.73 -15.43 -11.17
N VAL A 6 3.27 -14.26 -11.46
CA VAL A 6 3.42 -13.17 -10.50
C VAL A 6 2.30 -12.17 -10.75
N ALA A 7 1.85 -11.55 -9.69
CA ALA A 7 0.74 -10.60 -9.75
C ALA A 7 1.02 -9.37 -8.91
N GLU A 8 0.39 -8.29 -9.30
CA GLU A 8 0.23 -7.09 -8.48
C GLU A 8 -1.21 -7.09 -7.97
N VAL A 9 -1.37 -7.01 -6.65
CA VAL A 9 -2.68 -7.10 -6.01
C VAL A 9 -2.85 -5.92 -5.07
N ALA A 10 -3.91 -5.13 -5.27
CA ALA A 10 -4.33 -4.09 -4.35
C ALA A 10 -5.33 -4.67 -3.35
N ILE A 11 -5.13 -4.40 -2.07
CA ILE A 11 -6.00 -4.87 -0.99
C ILE A 11 -6.47 -3.67 -0.18
N SER A 12 -7.78 -3.59 0.05
CA SER A 12 -8.37 -2.65 1.00
C SER A 12 -8.74 -3.37 2.28
N PHE A 13 -8.54 -2.70 3.42
CA PHE A 13 -8.81 -3.24 4.75
C PHE A 13 -10.23 -2.87 5.22
N ASP A 14 -10.73 -3.63 6.19
CA ASP A 14 -12.01 -3.38 6.86
C ASP A 14 -12.00 -2.06 7.67
N LYS A 15 -10.83 -1.65 8.14
CA LYS A 15 -10.59 -0.40 8.87
C LYS A 15 -9.11 -0.01 8.71
N PRO A 16 -8.74 1.24 9.06
CA PRO A 16 -7.32 1.61 9.09
C PRO A 16 -6.56 0.84 10.19
N TYR A 17 -5.35 0.43 9.86
CA TYR A 17 -4.41 -0.21 10.79
C TYR A 17 -3.09 0.57 10.78
N PRO A 18 -2.41 0.73 11.92
CA PRO A 18 -1.07 1.32 11.90
C PRO A 18 -0.10 0.45 11.10
N TYR A 19 0.85 1.09 10.44
CA TYR A 19 1.81 0.40 9.58
C TYR A 19 2.51 -0.78 10.28
N GLU A 20 2.86 -0.61 11.55
CA GLU A 20 3.50 -1.69 12.32
C GLU A 20 2.62 -2.96 12.41
N GLU A 21 1.29 -2.79 12.47
CA GLU A 21 0.36 -3.93 12.45
C GLU A 21 0.20 -4.51 11.05
N VAL A 22 0.15 -3.66 10.04
CA VAL A 22 0.05 -4.09 8.63
C VAL A 22 1.17 -5.07 8.28
N ARG A 23 2.39 -4.77 8.72
CA ARG A 23 3.54 -5.65 8.51
C ARG A 23 3.33 -7.05 9.08
N LYS A 24 2.64 -7.15 10.21
CA LYS A 24 2.36 -8.44 10.88
C LYS A 24 1.16 -9.18 10.27
N MET A 25 0.24 -8.46 9.64
CA MET A 25 -0.97 -9.04 9.05
C MET A 25 -0.69 -9.73 7.71
N LEU A 26 0.31 -9.27 6.98
CA LEU A 26 0.61 -9.74 5.64
C LEU A 26 1.51 -10.97 5.65
N PRO A 27 1.33 -11.91 4.67
CA PRO A 27 2.24 -13.04 4.53
C PRO A 27 3.67 -12.58 4.24
N SER A 28 4.66 -13.31 4.77
CA SER A 28 6.08 -12.99 4.55
C SER A 28 6.56 -13.25 3.12
N ASN A 29 5.79 -14.00 2.35
CA ASN A 29 6.15 -14.40 0.99
C ASN A 29 5.51 -13.52 -0.10
N VAL A 30 5.01 -12.34 0.27
CA VAL A 30 4.60 -11.30 -0.67
C VAL A 30 5.36 -10.01 -0.37
N ASN A 31 5.56 -9.18 -1.39
CA ASN A 31 6.22 -7.89 -1.22
C ASN A 31 5.18 -6.80 -0.99
N LEU A 32 5.35 -6.03 0.08
CA LEU A 32 4.57 -4.83 0.33
C LEU A 32 5.26 -3.66 -0.39
N VAL A 33 4.63 -3.14 -1.44
CA VAL A 33 5.27 -2.14 -2.31
C VAL A 33 4.66 -0.74 -2.22
N TRP A 34 3.43 -0.62 -1.76
CA TRP A 34 2.73 0.65 -1.70
C TRP A 34 1.79 0.67 -0.49
N LEU A 35 1.74 1.84 0.18
CA LEU A 35 0.84 2.09 1.30
C LEU A 35 -0.21 3.12 0.89
N TYR A 36 -1.48 2.84 1.17
CA TYR A 36 -2.56 3.82 1.07
C TYR A 36 -2.86 4.36 2.46
N VAL A 37 -2.62 5.66 2.65
CA VAL A 37 -2.79 6.31 3.95
C VAL A 37 -4.24 6.73 4.11
N TYR A 38 -4.82 6.42 5.27
CA TYR A 38 -6.21 6.75 5.58
C TYR A 38 -6.43 8.26 5.60
N SER A 39 -7.53 8.69 4.99
CA SER A 39 -8.01 10.07 5.03
C SER A 39 -9.51 10.09 5.31
N GLU A 40 -9.94 10.89 6.26
CA GLU A 40 -11.35 11.05 6.62
C GLU A 40 -12.20 11.61 5.47
N THR A 41 -11.56 12.25 4.50
CA THR A 41 -12.24 12.91 3.39
C THR A 41 -12.59 11.97 2.24
N VAL A 42 -12.00 10.78 2.22
CA VAL A 42 -12.38 9.76 1.25
C VAL A 42 -13.63 9.07 1.77
N ASN A 43 -14.77 9.49 1.26
CA ASN A 43 -16.07 8.99 1.68
C ASN A 43 -16.22 7.53 1.22
N GLU A 44 -16.33 6.60 2.16
CA GLU A 44 -16.49 5.17 1.87
C GLU A 44 -17.74 4.89 1.01
N ALA A 45 -18.72 5.78 1.04
CA ALA A 45 -19.99 5.63 0.32
C ALA A 45 -19.90 5.92 -1.19
N GLU A 46 -18.89 6.66 -1.62
CA GLU A 46 -18.79 7.11 -3.01
C GLU A 46 -17.89 6.24 -3.90
N GLY A 47 -17.22 5.25 -3.31
CA GLY A 47 -16.31 4.40 -4.06
C GLY A 47 -15.14 5.19 -4.67
N PRO A 48 -14.37 4.61 -5.58
CA PRO A 48 -13.15 5.25 -6.12
C PRO A 48 -13.42 6.40 -7.11
N SER A 49 -14.64 6.90 -7.19
CA SER A 49 -14.99 7.97 -8.14
C SER A 49 -14.57 9.33 -7.60
N GLY A 50 -13.37 9.74 -7.89
CA GLY A 50 -13.01 11.16 -7.92
C GLY A 50 -11.93 11.64 -6.96
N THR A 51 -11.60 10.97 -5.90
CA THR A 51 -10.46 11.33 -5.06
C THR A 51 -9.38 10.26 -5.14
N LEU A 52 -8.23 10.63 -5.64
CA LEU A 52 -7.06 9.74 -5.64
C LEU A 52 -6.71 9.44 -4.17
N PRO A 53 -6.62 8.16 -3.80
CA PRO A 53 -6.20 7.82 -2.45
C PRO A 53 -4.77 8.31 -2.20
N TYR A 54 -4.55 8.91 -1.03
CA TYR A 54 -3.21 9.30 -0.62
C TYR A 54 -2.37 8.04 -0.40
N GLY A 55 -1.23 7.98 -1.04
CA GLY A 55 -0.37 6.82 -0.89
C GLY A 55 1.06 7.08 -1.40
N PHE A 56 1.96 6.20 -1.01
CA PHE A 56 3.35 6.29 -1.44
C PHE A 56 4.00 4.92 -1.56
N GLN A 57 5.01 4.87 -2.43
CA GLN A 57 5.79 3.67 -2.67
C GLN A 57 6.81 3.47 -1.56
N LEU A 58 7.01 2.23 -1.15
CA LEU A 58 8.08 1.85 -0.26
C LEU A 58 9.34 1.51 -1.07
N SER A 59 10.47 2.08 -0.65
CA SER A 59 11.76 1.79 -1.25
C SER A 59 12.27 0.43 -0.77
N MET A 60 12.84 -0.35 -1.69
CA MET A 60 13.39 -1.67 -1.43
C MET A 60 14.91 -1.64 -1.55
N ASP A 61 15.59 -2.49 -0.78
CA ASP A 61 17.01 -2.73 -0.93
C ASP A 61 17.28 -3.76 -2.05
N ASP A 62 18.55 -4.12 -2.23
CA ASP A 62 18.99 -5.07 -3.25
C ASP A 62 18.45 -6.49 -3.03
N HIS A 63 17.90 -6.76 -1.85
CA HIS A 63 17.29 -8.05 -1.48
C HIS A 63 15.77 -8.03 -1.47
N ASN A 64 15.14 -6.97 -2.03
CA ASN A 64 13.69 -6.75 -2.03
C ASN A 64 13.08 -6.61 -0.62
N GLU A 65 13.90 -6.14 0.33
CA GLU A 65 13.42 -5.82 1.66
C GLU A 65 13.16 -4.31 1.80
N ILE A 66 12.14 -3.94 2.57
CA ILE A 66 11.82 -2.54 2.82
C ILE A 66 13.01 -1.89 3.53
N PHE A 67 13.52 -0.80 2.94
CA PHE A 67 14.77 -0.19 3.38
C PHE A 67 14.54 0.88 4.45
N ASP A 68 13.84 1.96 4.13
CA ASP A 68 13.66 3.10 5.03
C ASP A 68 12.27 3.71 4.86
N PRO A 69 11.24 3.10 5.48
CA PRO A 69 9.86 3.56 5.31
C PRO A 69 9.61 4.94 5.92
N GLU A 70 10.38 5.34 6.94
CA GLU A 70 10.26 6.69 7.51
C GLU A 70 10.71 7.75 6.52
N ASN A 71 11.81 7.51 5.81
CA ASN A 71 12.26 8.42 4.76
C ASN A 71 11.26 8.48 3.59
N ASP A 72 10.70 7.35 3.19
CA ASP A 72 9.66 7.31 2.16
C ASP A 72 8.45 8.16 2.57
N LYS A 73 8.02 8.04 3.82
CA LYS A 73 6.94 8.86 4.37
C LYS A 73 7.29 10.34 4.34
N GLN A 74 8.47 10.73 4.82
CA GLN A 74 8.91 12.12 4.84
C GLN A 74 8.93 12.72 3.44
N HIS A 75 9.48 11.99 2.48
CA HIS A 75 9.52 12.44 1.09
C HIS A 75 8.11 12.63 0.51
N PHE A 76 7.20 11.73 0.82
CA PHE A 76 5.80 11.83 0.40
C PHE A 76 5.15 13.12 0.93
N PHE A 77 5.26 13.40 2.22
CA PHE A 77 4.66 14.61 2.81
C PHE A 77 5.31 15.90 2.32
N GLU A 78 6.63 15.90 2.12
CA GLU A 78 7.32 17.04 1.51
C GLU A 78 6.80 17.32 0.10
N THR A 79 6.60 16.28 -0.70
CA THR A 79 6.04 16.40 -2.05
C THR A 79 4.62 16.96 -2.01
N LEU A 80 3.77 16.49 -1.08
CA LEU A 80 2.41 17.01 -0.92
C LEU A 80 2.41 18.50 -0.53
N GLU A 81 3.29 18.91 0.39
CA GLU A 81 3.38 20.29 0.83
C GLU A 81 3.80 21.25 -0.30
N LYS A 82 4.57 20.77 -1.26
CA LYS A 82 5.02 21.55 -2.43
C LYS A 82 4.01 21.55 -3.56
N SER A 83 3.00 20.69 -3.53
CA SER A 83 2.01 20.60 -4.60
C SER A 83 0.86 21.55 -4.35
N PRO A 84 0.61 22.54 -5.26
CA PRO A 84 -0.51 23.46 -5.11
C PRO A 84 -1.88 22.77 -5.04
N LEU A 85 -2.01 21.61 -5.68
CA LEU A 85 -3.25 20.83 -5.68
C LEU A 85 -3.65 20.35 -4.28
N PHE A 86 -2.67 20.11 -3.43
CA PHE A 86 -2.90 19.61 -2.07
C PHE A 86 -2.70 20.69 -1.00
N ALA A 87 -1.69 21.54 -1.18
CA ALA A 87 -1.35 22.57 -0.21
C ALA A 87 -2.40 23.68 -0.12
N ASP A 88 -3.06 24.00 -1.24
CA ASP A 88 -4.09 25.06 -1.32
C ASP A 88 -5.52 24.53 -1.00
N ASN A 89 -5.65 23.23 -0.75
CA ASN A 89 -6.92 22.57 -0.46
C ASN A 89 -7.05 22.32 1.06
N GLN A 90 -8.17 22.69 1.66
CA GLN A 90 -8.39 22.51 3.10
C GLN A 90 -8.28 21.04 3.53
N GLU A 91 -8.81 20.13 2.72
CA GLU A 91 -8.74 18.69 3.00
C GLU A 91 -7.31 18.18 2.94
N GLY A 92 -6.53 18.60 1.93
CA GLY A 92 -5.13 18.26 1.80
C GLY A 92 -4.30 18.80 2.95
N GLN A 93 -4.54 20.03 3.37
CA GLN A 93 -3.88 20.63 4.53
C GLN A 93 -4.18 19.87 5.82
N LYS A 94 -5.45 19.50 6.02
CA LYS A 94 -5.87 18.72 7.18
C LYS A 94 -5.19 17.35 7.22
N PHE A 95 -5.15 16.66 6.08
CA PHE A 95 -4.48 15.38 5.96
C PHE A 95 -2.98 15.49 6.32
N ILE A 96 -2.29 16.50 5.80
CA ILE A 96 -0.88 16.75 6.09
C ILE A 96 -0.69 17.03 7.59
N GLN A 97 -1.50 17.92 8.17
CA GLN A 97 -1.39 18.27 9.58
C GLN A 97 -1.62 17.07 10.50
N GLN A 98 -2.55 16.20 10.17
CA GLN A 98 -2.88 15.04 10.99
C GLN A 98 -1.80 13.96 10.95
N ASN A 99 -1.05 13.84 9.85
CA ASN A 99 -0.21 12.67 9.62
C ASN A 99 1.28 12.94 9.50
N LYS A 100 1.68 14.15 9.10
CA LYS A 100 3.08 14.46 8.78
C LYS A 100 4.06 14.21 9.94
N ASN A 101 3.63 14.45 11.18
CA ASN A 101 4.48 14.30 12.37
C ASN A 101 4.37 12.92 13.03
N LYS A 102 3.50 12.06 12.53
CA LYS A 102 3.43 10.68 13.01
C LYS A 102 4.63 9.89 12.47
N LYS A 103 5.19 9.03 13.30
CA LYS A 103 6.16 8.06 12.82
C LYS A 103 5.47 7.08 11.87
N VAL A 104 6.20 6.54 10.90
CA VAL A 104 5.62 5.64 9.91
C VAL A 104 4.92 4.44 10.56
N GLU A 105 5.47 3.92 11.67
CA GLU A 105 4.89 2.81 12.41
C GLU A 105 3.46 3.07 12.87
N LYS A 106 3.13 4.33 13.14
CA LYS A 106 1.82 4.76 13.63
C LYS A 106 0.90 5.32 12.55
N LEU A 107 1.39 5.41 11.32
CA LEU A 107 0.61 5.96 10.22
C LEU A 107 -0.58 5.05 9.92
N PRO A 108 -1.82 5.59 9.87
CA PRO A 108 -3.00 4.75 9.62
C PRO A 108 -3.05 4.33 8.14
N ILE A 109 -3.05 3.05 7.90
CA ILE A 109 -3.06 2.44 6.57
C ILE A 109 -4.38 1.72 6.36
N TRP A 110 -5.08 2.01 5.30
CA TRP A 110 -6.35 1.35 4.98
C TRP A 110 -6.31 0.47 3.76
N GLY A 111 -5.18 0.44 3.07
CA GLY A 111 -4.97 -0.44 1.93
C GLY A 111 -3.51 -0.52 1.56
N VAL A 112 -3.18 -1.53 0.79
CA VAL A 112 -1.82 -1.81 0.36
C VAL A 112 -1.81 -2.32 -1.08
N MET A 113 -0.67 -2.17 -1.75
CA MET A 113 -0.38 -2.89 -2.98
C MET A 113 0.71 -3.90 -2.69
N LEU A 114 0.50 -5.12 -3.14
CA LEU A 114 1.39 -6.26 -2.93
C LEU A 114 1.83 -6.82 -4.28
N THR A 115 3.05 -7.33 -4.33
CA THR A 115 3.52 -8.11 -5.47
C THR A 115 4.01 -9.48 -4.99
N GLY A 116 3.93 -10.48 -5.85
CA GLY A 116 4.41 -11.82 -5.52
C GLY A 116 3.84 -12.87 -6.46
N GLN A 117 4.18 -14.12 -6.17
CA GLN A 117 3.60 -15.25 -6.89
C GLN A 117 2.12 -15.39 -6.53
N THR A 118 1.29 -15.67 -7.54
CA THR A 118 -0.17 -15.75 -7.36
C THR A 118 -0.58 -16.73 -6.27
N LYS A 119 0.12 -17.86 -6.14
CA LYS A 119 -0.15 -18.87 -5.11
C LYS A 119 0.00 -18.33 -3.69
N ASN A 120 0.84 -17.31 -3.49
CA ASN A 120 1.13 -16.76 -2.17
C ASN A 120 0.00 -15.86 -1.64
N PHE A 121 -0.92 -15.43 -2.51
CA PHE A 121 -2.07 -14.61 -2.11
C PHE A 121 -3.21 -15.43 -1.53
N LYS A 122 -3.16 -16.75 -1.62
CA LYS A 122 -4.20 -17.63 -1.03
C LYS A 122 -4.34 -17.44 0.47
N ALA A 123 -3.25 -17.14 1.16
CA ALA A 123 -3.27 -16.90 2.60
C ALA A 123 -4.14 -15.70 2.99
N LEU A 124 -4.40 -14.78 2.04
CA LEU A 124 -5.23 -13.59 2.29
C LEU A 124 -6.71 -13.81 1.97
N GLN A 125 -7.05 -14.92 1.31
CA GLN A 125 -8.44 -15.26 1.06
C GLN A 125 -9.15 -15.56 2.39
N ASN A 126 -10.32 -14.98 2.57
CA ASN A 126 -11.14 -15.15 3.77
C ASN A 126 -10.57 -14.55 5.06
N GLU A 127 -9.49 -13.76 4.97
CA GLU A 127 -9.03 -13.02 6.14
C GLU A 127 -10.02 -11.89 6.48
N PRO A 128 -10.46 -11.79 7.76
CA PRO A 128 -11.49 -10.81 8.13
C PRO A 128 -11.09 -9.36 7.89
N PHE A 129 -9.80 -9.05 7.89
CA PHE A 129 -9.33 -7.69 7.67
C PHE A 129 -9.34 -7.28 6.19
N VAL A 130 -9.50 -8.21 5.25
CA VAL A 130 -9.58 -7.91 3.82
C VAL A 130 -11.01 -7.56 3.46
N ARG A 131 -11.25 -6.28 3.15
CA ARG A 131 -12.55 -5.79 2.66
C ARG A 131 -12.73 -6.07 1.17
N GLY A 132 -11.67 -5.86 0.39
CA GLY A 132 -11.68 -6.08 -1.04
C GLY A 132 -10.29 -6.28 -1.60
N ALA A 133 -10.22 -6.91 -2.76
CA ALA A 133 -8.97 -7.14 -3.47
C ALA A 133 -9.18 -6.95 -4.98
N SER A 134 -8.17 -6.38 -5.63
CA SER A 134 -8.17 -6.18 -7.08
C SER A 134 -6.83 -6.64 -7.64
N ILE A 135 -6.88 -7.50 -8.64
CA ILE A 135 -5.68 -7.94 -9.35
C ILE A 135 -5.39 -6.92 -10.45
N GLY A 136 -4.21 -6.32 -10.43
CA GLY A 136 -3.74 -5.39 -11.45
C GLY A 136 -3.09 -6.14 -12.61
N VAL A 137 -1.77 -6.16 -12.63
CA VAL A 137 -1.00 -6.81 -13.70
C VAL A 137 -0.59 -8.22 -13.28
N THR A 138 -0.66 -9.17 -14.21
CA THR A 138 -0.10 -10.52 -14.05
C THR A 138 0.91 -10.78 -15.13
N ALA A 139 1.94 -11.54 -14.80
CA ALA A 139 2.97 -11.96 -15.76
C ALA A 139 3.39 -13.41 -15.48
N PRO A 140 3.69 -14.19 -16.54
CA PRO A 140 4.20 -15.54 -16.34
C PRO A 140 5.61 -15.49 -15.74
N ILE A 141 5.91 -16.46 -14.88
CA ILE A 141 7.26 -16.66 -14.37
C ILE A 141 8.09 -17.32 -15.48
N VAL A 142 9.20 -16.69 -15.85
CA VAL A 142 10.14 -17.26 -16.82
C VAL A 142 11.12 -18.21 -16.13
N PRO A 143 11.49 -19.35 -16.77
CA PRO A 143 12.26 -20.40 -16.08
C PRO A 143 13.64 -19.99 -15.58
N TYR A 144 14.25 -18.99 -16.17
CA TYR A 144 15.62 -18.53 -15.82
C TYR A 144 15.62 -17.29 -14.92
N ILE A 145 14.45 -16.77 -14.55
CA ILE A 145 14.30 -15.68 -13.59
C ILE A 145 13.36 -16.18 -12.48
N GLN A 146 13.90 -16.35 -11.29
CA GLN A 146 13.12 -16.79 -10.14
C GLN A 146 12.75 -15.59 -9.30
N PRO A 147 11.45 -15.33 -9.05
CA PRO A 147 11.06 -14.29 -8.10
C PRO A 147 11.45 -14.70 -6.70
N GLU A 148 11.97 -13.76 -5.91
CA GLU A 148 12.37 -14.02 -4.52
C GLU A 148 11.14 -14.20 -3.62
N LYS A 149 10.05 -13.52 -3.95
CA LYS A 149 8.78 -13.60 -3.24
C LYS A 149 7.61 -13.69 -4.22
#